data_169bfd52246379f7d220ea9889d0963c
#
_entry.id   169bfd52246379f7d220ea9889d0963c
#
_cell.length_a   1.000
_cell.length_b   1.000
_cell.length_c   1.000
_cell.angle_alpha   90.00
_cell.angle_beta   90.00
_cell.angle_gamma   90.00
#
_symmetry.space_group_name_H-M   'P 1'
#
loop_
_entity.id
_entity.type
_entity.pdbx_description
1 polymer ?
#
loop_
_entity_poly.entity_id
_entity_poly.type
_entity_poly.pdbx_seq_one_letter_code
_entity_poly.pdbx_strand_id
1 'polypeptide(L)'
;MPVTQIWERLFIGGRDDAEHLVRSNPFGITTVVSLCEEKVLRRNLGVNYVHVPIADATPIPVGKFDAVIDAIAENIRRGNVLVHCGSGVSRSPIMTAAWMHVVGYKNIDAALAEIKKLRRPIINPSPILLASVKELL
;
A
#
# COMPACT_ATOMS: atom_id res chain seq x y z
N MET A 1 -3.39 10.75 9.46
CA MET A 1 -1.94 10.53 9.39
C MET A 1 -1.44 10.91 8.02
N PRO A 2 -0.31 11.57 7.91
CA PRO A 2 0.22 11.94 6.62
C PRO A 2 0.74 10.75 5.83
N VAL A 3 0.92 10.96 4.53
CA VAL A 3 1.58 10.02 3.65
C VAL A 3 3.03 9.82 4.09
N THR A 4 3.49 8.60 4.10
CA THR A 4 4.86 8.23 4.47
C THR A 4 5.57 7.58 3.29
N GLN A 5 6.71 8.12 2.90
CA GLN A 5 7.57 7.46 1.92
C GLN A 5 8.31 6.32 2.60
N ILE A 6 8.18 5.11 2.05
CA ILE A 6 8.78 3.91 2.65
C ILE A 6 9.91 3.34 1.80
N TRP A 7 9.98 3.70 0.54
CA TRP A 7 11.01 3.26 -0.38
C TRP A 7 11.00 4.18 -1.61
N GLU A 8 11.94 4.02 -2.51
CA GLU A 8 11.98 4.81 -3.74
C GLU A 8 10.66 4.67 -4.50
N ARG A 9 9.98 5.81 -4.73
CA ARG A 9 8.69 5.91 -5.43
C ARG A 9 7.54 5.16 -4.77
N LEU A 10 7.70 4.69 -3.53
CA LEU A 10 6.67 3.93 -2.85
C LEU A 10 6.28 4.61 -1.53
N PHE A 11 4.98 4.89 -1.42
CA PHE A 11 4.40 5.63 -0.29
C PHE A 11 3.24 4.84 0.28
N ILE A 12 2.99 4.99 1.57
CA ILE A 12 1.80 4.46 2.21
C ILE A 12 1.02 5.56 2.92
N GLY A 13 -0.27 5.34 3.09
CA GLY A 13 -1.16 6.26 3.76
C GLY A 13 -2.50 5.66 4.07
N GLY A 14 -3.38 6.48 4.61
CA GLY A 14 -4.76 6.15 4.86
C GLY A 14 -5.69 6.66 3.77
N ARG A 15 -6.99 6.37 3.95
CA ARG A 15 -8.02 6.81 3.00
C ARG A 15 -8.07 8.33 2.90
N ASP A 16 -7.97 9.04 4.03
CA ASP A 16 -8.01 10.50 4.04
C ASP A 16 -6.85 11.10 3.24
N ASP A 17 -5.69 10.46 3.28
CA ASP A 17 -4.53 10.89 2.50
C ASP A 17 -4.82 10.78 1.00
N ALA A 18 -5.42 9.66 0.57
CA ALA A 18 -5.79 9.46 -0.82
C ALA A 18 -6.85 10.44 -1.29
N GLU A 19 -7.86 10.71 -0.45
CA GLU A 19 -8.92 11.70 -0.74
C GLU A 19 -8.35 13.12 -0.84
N HIS A 20 -7.30 13.42 -0.08
CA HIS A 20 -6.70 14.75 -0.03
C HIS A 20 -5.88 15.11 -1.27
N LEU A 21 -5.49 14.13 -2.09
CA LEU A 21 -4.68 14.37 -3.28
C LEU A 21 -5.35 15.31 -4.29
N VAL A 22 -6.68 15.40 -4.28
CA VAL A 22 -7.41 16.33 -5.14
C VAL A 22 -7.09 17.79 -4.80
N ARG A 23 -6.71 18.07 -3.56
CA ARG A 23 -6.38 19.42 -3.08
C ARG A 23 -4.89 19.69 -3.09
N SER A 24 -4.08 18.67 -2.75
CA SER A 24 -2.65 18.84 -2.60
C SER A 24 -1.95 17.51 -2.83
N ASN A 25 -0.95 17.52 -3.72
CA ASN A 25 -0.17 16.35 -4.08
C ASN A 25 1.33 16.69 -4.02
N PRO A 26 1.86 16.99 -2.81
CA PRO A 26 3.23 17.49 -2.69
C PRO A 26 4.30 16.44 -3.04
N PHE A 27 3.98 15.15 -2.95
CA PHE A 27 4.91 14.09 -3.30
C PHE A 27 4.85 13.67 -4.77
N GLY A 28 4.03 14.33 -5.58
CA GLY A 28 3.91 13.99 -6.98
C GLY A 28 3.42 12.55 -7.21
N ILE A 29 2.43 12.10 -6.46
CA ILE A 29 1.84 10.77 -6.63
C ILE A 29 1.19 10.70 -8.01
N THR A 30 1.53 9.68 -8.78
CA THR A 30 0.99 9.45 -10.12
C THR A 30 0.00 8.30 -10.17
N THR A 31 0.07 7.38 -9.20
CA THR A 31 -0.86 6.26 -9.09
C THR A 31 -1.22 6.02 -7.64
N VAL A 32 -2.49 5.77 -7.39
CA VAL A 32 -3.02 5.33 -6.10
C VAL A 32 -3.49 3.89 -6.23
N VAL A 33 -2.96 3.01 -5.40
CA VAL A 33 -3.44 1.64 -5.24
C VAL A 33 -4.28 1.58 -3.97
N SER A 34 -5.58 1.45 -4.14
CA SER A 34 -6.56 1.48 -3.06
C SER A 34 -6.91 0.09 -2.60
N LEU A 35 -6.62 -0.22 -1.33
CA LEU A 35 -6.91 -1.52 -0.72
C LEU A 35 -8.17 -1.51 0.14
N CYS A 36 -8.79 -0.35 0.33
CA CYS A 36 -10.05 -0.23 1.05
C CYS A 36 -11.18 -0.90 0.29
N GLU A 37 -12.20 -1.36 1.02
CA GLU A 37 -13.40 -1.91 0.41
C GLU A 37 -14.19 -0.81 -0.30
N GLU A 38 -14.25 0.40 0.28
CA GLU A 38 -14.88 1.55 -0.37
C GLU A 38 -13.91 2.23 -1.33
N LYS A 39 -14.45 2.70 -2.45
CA LYS A 39 -13.69 3.46 -3.42
C LYS A 39 -13.33 4.84 -2.90
N VAL A 40 -12.20 5.36 -3.32
CA VAL A 40 -11.84 6.77 -3.14
C VAL A 40 -12.82 7.60 -3.99
N LEU A 41 -13.53 8.52 -3.36
CA LEU A 41 -14.56 9.34 -4.00
C LEU A 41 -14.00 10.61 -4.63
N ARG A 42 -13.06 11.25 -3.95
CA ARG A 42 -12.42 12.48 -4.43
C ARG A 42 -11.13 12.10 -5.15
N ARG A 43 -11.13 12.31 -6.46
CA ARG A 43 -10.03 11.87 -7.32
C ARG A 43 -9.39 13.06 -8.04
N ASN A 44 -8.07 13.08 -8.02
CA ASN A 44 -7.30 14.00 -8.83
C ASN A 44 -7.24 13.47 -10.26
N LEU A 45 -7.65 14.27 -11.24
CA LEU A 45 -7.72 13.86 -12.65
C LEU A 45 -6.34 13.51 -13.23
N GLY A 46 -5.26 14.03 -12.65
CA GLY A 46 -3.90 13.71 -13.09
C GLY A 46 -3.31 12.45 -12.47
N VAL A 47 -4.08 11.73 -11.65
CA VAL A 47 -3.63 10.55 -10.92
C VAL A 47 -4.39 9.33 -11.41
N ASN A 48 -3.68 8.22 -11.61
CA ASN A 48 -4.27 6.94 -11.95
C ASN A 48 -4.73 6.22 -10.66
N TYR A 49 -5.94 5.66 -10.65
CA TYR A 49 -6.48 4.96 -9.47
C TYR A 49 -6.73 3.50 -9.80
N VAL A 50 -6.10 2.61 -9.04
CA VAL A 50 -6.30 1.15 -9.13
C VAL A 50 -6.95 0.69 -7.84
N HIS A 51 -8.13 0.09 -7.93
CA HIS A 51 -8.87 -0.37 -6.74
C HIS A 51 -8.83 -1.89 -6.66
N VAL A 52 -8.15 -2.41 -5.64
CA VAL A 52 -8.11 -3.83 -5.31
C VAL A 52 -8.57 -3.98 -3.86
N PRO A 53 -9.89 -4.08 -3.63
CA PRO A 53 -10.41 -4.14 -2.26
C PRO A 53 -10.01 -5.44 -1.58
N ILE A 54 -9.39 -5.33 -0.42
CA ILE A 54 -9.07 -6.47 0.44
C ILE A 54 -9.62 -6.23 1.84
N ALA A 55 -10.06 -7.30 2.48
CA ALA A 55 -10.52 -7.24 3.85
C ALA A 55 -9.34 -7.33 4.80
N ASP A 56 -9.35 -6.53 5.88
CA ASP A 56 -8.35 -6.66 6.92
C ASP A 56 -8.67 -7.88 7.82
N ALA A 57 -7.64 -8.42 8.47
CA ALA A 57 -7.77 -9.51 9.43
C ALA A 57 -8.41 -10.79 8.85
N THR A 58 -8.29 -11.01 7.54
CA THR A 58 -8.73 -12.23 6.86
C THR A 58 -7.67 -12.70 5.89
N PRO A 59 -7.67 -14.01 5.50
CA PRO A 59 -6.78 -14.47 4.44
C PRO A 59 -7.06 -13.74 3.13
N ILE A 60 -6.00 -13.47 2.38
CA ILE A 60 -6.14 -12.80 1.08
C ILE A 60 -6.30 -13.84 -0.04
N PRO A 61 -7.27 -13.67 -0.94
CA PRO A 61 -7.34 -14.48 -2.15
C PRO A 61 -6.10 -14.25 -3.04
N VAL A 62 -5.57 -15.32 -3.62
CA VAL A 62 -4.34 -15.23 -4.45
C VAL A 62 -4.50 -14.25 -5.61
N GLY A 63 -5.66 -14.20 -6.24
CA GLY A 63 -5.92 -13.26 -7.34
C GLY A 63 -5.83 -11.81 -6.92
N LYS A 64 -6.27 -11.49 -5.71
CA LYS A 64 -6.14 -10.12 -5.17
C LYS A 64 -4.70 -9.79 -4.79
N PHE A 65 -3.99 -10.76 -4.20
CA PHE A 65 -2.57 -10.61 -3.93
C PHE A 65 -1.81 -10.27 -5.22
N ASP A 66 -2.00 -11.07 -6.26
CA ASP A 66 -1.34 -10.85 -7.56
C ASP A 66 -1.72 -9.51 -8.16
N ALA A 67 -2.99 -9.11 -8.07
CA ALA A 67 -3.46 -7.83 -8.59
C ALA A 67 -2.78 -6.63 -7.90
N VAL A 68 -2.57 -6.70 -6.60
CA VAL A 68 -1.87 -5.63 -5.86
C VAL A 68 -0.40 -5.58 -6.26
N ILE A 69 0.27 -6.73 -6.27
CA ILE A 69 1.69 -6.78 -6.66
C ILE A 69 1.87 -6.27 -8.08
N ASP A 70 1.04 -6.69 -9.02
CA ASP A 70 1.10 -6.24 -10.41
C ASP A 70 0.82 -4.74 -10.54
N ALA A 71 -0.14 -4.23 -9.81
CA ALA A 71 -0.46 -2.79 -9.83
C ALA A 71 0.73 -1.95 -9.37
N ILE A 72 1.42 -2.36 -8.32
CA ILE A 72 2.63 -1.68 -7.86
C ILE A 72 3.73 -1.81 -8.92
N ALA A 73 3.98 -3.02 -9.41
CA ALA A 73 5.03 -3.30 -10.39
C ALA A 73 4.90 -2.45 -11.65
N GLU A 74 3.70 -2.36 -12.20
CA GLU A 74 3.45 -1.63 -13.43
C GLU A 74 3.58 -0.12 -13.25
N ASN A 75 3.14 0.40 -12.12
CA ASN A 75 3.02 1.84 -11.92
C ASN A 75 4.24 2.49 -11.30
N ILE A 76 4.99 1.76 -10.48
CA ILE A 76 6.21 2.29 -9.84
C ILE A 76 7.31 2.63 -10.87
N ARG A 77 7.24 2.03 -12.03
CA ARG A 77 8.17 2.31 -13.14
C ARG A 77 7.89 3.67 -13.78
N ARG A 78 6.68 4.20 -13.62
CA ARG A 78 6.23 5.44 -14.24
C ARG A 78 6.28 6.64 -13.31
N GLY A 79 6.25 6.42 -12.01
CA GLY A 79 6.21 7.51 -11.06
C GLY A 79 5.97 7.03 -9.64
N ASN A 80 5.56 7.95 -8.79
CA ASN A 80 5.36 7.69 -7.37
C ASN A 80 4.00 7.03 -7.13
N VAL A 81 4.00 5.95 -6.37
CA VAL A 81 2.83 5.13 -6.07
C VAL A 81 2.47 5.28 -4.60
N LEU A 82 1.22 5.63 -4.33
CA LEU A 82 0.64 5.60 -3.00
C LEU A 82 -0.21 4.33 -2.85
N VAL A 83 0.16 3.47 -1.91
CA VAL A 83 -0.66 2.32 -1.51
C VAL A 83 -1.35 2.69 -0.21
N HIS A 84 -2.67 2.69 -0.20
CA HIS A 84 -3.41 3.06 1.00
C HIS A 84 -4.44 2.01 1.40
N CYS A 85 -4.78 2.02 2.68
CA CYS A 85 -5.92 1.31 3.25
C CYS A 85 -6.72 2.30 4.12
N GLY A 86 -7.45 1.85 5.11
CA GLY A 86 -8.23 2.76 5.95
C GLY A 86 -7.37 3.80 6.64
N SER A 87 -6.43 3.36 7.48
CA SER A 87 -5.55 4.24 8.26
C SER A 87 -4.06 4.10 7.92
N GLY A 88 -3.70 3.15 7.05
CA GLY A 88 -2.31 2.93 6.70
C GLY A 88 -1.52 2.17 7.75
N VAL A 89 -2.17 1.34 8.57
CA VAL A 89 -1.52 0.65 9.70
C VAL A 89 -1.38 -0.86 9.50
N SER A 90 -2.18 -1.48 8.65
CA SER A 90 -2.18 -2.95 8.48
C SER A 90 -2.06 -3.37 7.01
N ARG A 91 -3.10 -3.19 6.21
CA ARG A 91 -3.16 -3.69 4.82
C ARG A 91 -2.06 -3.11 3.93
N SER A 92 -1.91 -1.80 3.92
CA SER A 92 -0.91 -1.16 3.07
C SER A 92 0.52 -1.47 3.50
N PRO A 93 0.88 -1.50 4.80
CA PRO A 93 2.21 -1.96 5.20
C PRO A 93 2.51 -3.41 4.80
N ILE A 94 1.54 -4.33 4.99
CA ILE A 94 1.73 -5.73 4.63
C ILE A 94 1.96 -5.89 3.13
N MET A 95 1.13 -5.26 2.30
CA MET A 95 1.22 -5.43 0.85
C MET A 95 2.46 -4.76 0.27
N THR A 96 2.86 -3.62 0.79
CA THR A 96 4.10 -2.96 0.35
C THR A 96 5.34 -3.74 0.79
N ALA A 97 5.32 -4.33 1.99
CA ALA A 97 6.39 -5.22 2.43
C ALA A 97 6.46 -6.49 1.56
N ALA A 98 5.32 -7.04 1.17
CA ALA A 98 5.26 -8.17 0.24
C ALA A 98 5.88 -7.79 -1.12
N TRP A 99 5.60 -6.61 -1.63
CA TRP A 99 6.22 -6.09 -2.84
C TRP A 99 7.74 -6.03 -2.72
N MET A 100 8.25 -5.50 -1.61
CA MET A 100 9.70 -5.44 -1.35
C MET A 100 10.33 -6.83 -1.32
N HIS A 101 9.62 -7.80 -0.78
CA HIS A 101 10.06 -9.21 -0.77
C HIS A 101 10.13 -9.77 -2.19
N VAL A 102 9.08 -9.57 -2.98
CA VAL A 102 8.96 -10.10 -4.35
C VAL A 102 10.07 -9.55 -5.24
N VAL A 103 10.43 -8.28 -5.11
CA VAL A 103 11.50 -7.69 -5.91
C VAL A 103 12.90 -7.98 -5.39
N GLY A 104 13.02 -8.72 -4.31
CA GLY A 104 14.30 -9.15 -3.76
C GLY A 104 15.04 -8.10 -2.94
N TYR A 105 14.37 -7.06 -2.50
CA TYR A 105 15.00 -6.03 -1.67
C TYR A 105 15.28 -6.51 -0.25
N LYS A 106 14.24 -6.98 0.45
CA LYS A 106 14.31 -7.56 1.80
C LYS A 106 13.20 -8.58 1.97
N ASN A 107 13.39 -9.55 2.88
CA ASN A 107 12.27 -10.42 3.22
C ASN A 107 11.15 -9.61 3.91
N ILE A 108 9.94 -10.15 3.92
CA ILE A 108 8.76 -9.42 4.37
C ILE A 108 8.87 -8.93 5.82
N ASP A 109 9.45 -9.72 6.71
CA ASP A 109 9.58 -9.32 8.12
C ASP A 109 10.56 -8.14 8.28
N ALA A 110 11.68 -8.18 7.56
CA ALA A 110 12.64 -7.08 7.56
C ALA A 110 12.05 -5.82 6.92
N ALA A 111 11.28 -5.97 5.84
CA ALA A 111 10.60 -4.88 5.18
C ALA A 111 9.56 -4.22 6.12
N LEU A 112 8.76 -5.03 6.82
CA LEU A 112 7.80 -4.52 7.81
C LEU A 112 8.50 -3.78 8.95
N ALA A 113 9.64 -4.29 9.43
CA ALA A 113 10.41 -3.63 10.48
C ALA A 113 10.90 -2.25 10.01
N GLU A 114 11.34 -2.15 8.77
CA GLU A 114 11.76 -0.88 8.18
C GLU A 114 10.59 0.10 8.05
N ILE A 115 9.45 -0.36 7.55
CA ILE A 115 8.23 0.45 7.44
C ILE A 115 7.80 0.95 8.82
N LYS A 116 7.87 0.09 9.83
CA LYS A 116 7.51 0.45 11.20
C LYS A 116 8.39 1.56 11.74
N LYS A 117 9.68 1.58 11.40
CA LYS A 117 10.58 2.68 11.80
C LYS A 117 10.21 4.00 11.14
N LEU A 118 9.78 3.95 9.88
CA LEU A 118 9.45 5.15 9.10
C LEU A 118 8.09 5.73 9.47
N ARG A 119 7.13 4.90 9.84
CA ARG A 119 5.73 5.30 10.09
C ARG A 119 5.25 4.94 11.49
N ARG A 120 6.13 4.88 12.45
CA ARG A 120 5.72 4.54 13.83
C ARG A 120 5.14 5.74 14.59
N PRO A 121 4.41 5.46 15.67
CA PRO A 121 4.25 4.17 16.35
C PRO A 121 3.07 3.32 15.84
N ILE A 122 2.55 3.61 14.68
CA ILE A 122 1.21 3.27 14.25
C ILE A 122 1.08 1.90 13.59
N ILE A 123 2.14 1.37 12.96
CA ILE A 123 2.05 0.11 12.22
C ILE A 123 1.62 -1.03 13.16
N ASN A 124 0.51 -1.67 12.79
CA ASN A 124 -0.06 -2.80 13.54
C ASN A 124 -0.63 -3.81 12.54
N PRO A 125 0.24 -4.59 11.86
CA PRO A 125 -0.20 -5.54 10.85
C PRO A 125 -1.09 -6.63 11.44
N SER A 126 -2.18 -6.95 10.75
CA SER A 126 -3.03 -8.08 11.11
C SER A 126 -2.24 -9.39 11.02
N PRO A 127 -2.16 -10.18 12.11
CA PRO A 127 -1.44 -11.47 12.06
C PRO A 127 -2.05 -12.45 11.05
N ILE A 128 -3.37 -12.46 10.91
CA ILE A 128 -4.07 -13.36 9.99
C ILE A 128 -3.75 -13.00 8.55
N LEU A 129 -3.86 -11.73 8.18
CA LEU A 129 -3.54 -11.27 6.83
C LEU A 129 -2.06 -11.48 6.52
N LEU A 130 -1.18 -11.15 7.45
CA LEU A 130 0.26 -11.33 7.26
C LEU A 130 0.63 -12.80 7.03
N ALA A 131 0.08 -13.71 7.84
CA ALA A 131 0.30 -15.13 7.67
C ALA A 131 -0.16 -15.64 6.30
N SER A 132 -1.33 -15.17 5.86
CA SER A 132 -1.87 -15.49 4.54
C SER A 132 -0.96 -15.01 3.42
N VAL A 133 -0.47 -13.79 3.51
CA VAL A 133 0.46 -13.22 2.52
C VAL A 133 1.76 -14.01 2.49
N LYS A 134 2.31 -14.38 3.65
CA LYS A 134 3.54 -15.19 3.73
C LYS A 134 3.41 -16.53 3.02
N GLU A 135 2.24 -17.15 3.06
CA GLU A 135 2.00 -18.41 2.35
C GLU A 135 2.11 -18.26 0.83
N LEU A 136 1.88 -17.07 0.30
CA LEU A 136 1.94 -16.78 -1.14
C LEU A 136 3.33 -16.34 -1.60
N LEU A 137 4.24 -16.10 -0.67
CA LEU A 137 5.63 -15.73 -0.97
C LEU A 137 6.54 -16.99 -1.07
#